data_ec5ec4ca09ccaf58498b5582ac3152c7
#
_entry.id   ec5ec4ca09ccaf58498b5582ac3152c7
#
_cell.length_a   1.000
_cell.length_b   1.000
_cell.length_c   1.000
_cell.angle_alpha   90.00
_cell.angle_beta   90.00
_cell.angle_gamma   90.00
#
_symmetry.space_group_name_H-M   'P 1'
#
loop_
_entity.id
_entity.type
_entity.pdbx_description
1 polymer ?
#
loop_
_entity_poly.entity_id
_entity_poly.type
_entity_poly.pdbx_seq_one_letter_code
_entity_poly.pdbx_strand_id
1 'polypeptide(L)'
;MSQTIAEKLLTRNNLAQAPAHAGDIVEARIDGAMCHYHASEPMRDLALQAGFKDGLPRVWDPDKIFVLVDHHQPALSQKLADENAVIREEVNRLGIRCFHDAEPGISHQMMADYGLMRPGELVVGNDSHTISYGALNSGGTGITRADMFYVLLFGELWFQVPHSIKVVLNGRQRNYPIAKDIILYLAGKYGDDFAGNMSIEYSGSLVPGLSIDSRMCLSAHGVEVGAKFAFFPCDEKTRAFLNGRTDKPYEALAADADASYEKTIVLDVDEMPFVVAKPHQFGNVGPVDDVTGTRINQAQIGSCANGRFEDIEIAARMIKGRKVAKGVRFIISPASQMVYLQCLKAGLIEQLVEAGAQVVTPGCGVCQPRVGFLSDGEVCITATTRNFKGRKGSMKADIYLGGPLTVTAAAVAGEIVNPKQVFDGL
;
A
#
# COMPACT_ATOMS: atom_id res chain seq x y z
N MET A 1 11.41 3.94 -30.89
CA MET A 1 10.10 3.27 -30.69
C MET A 1 9.40 3.98 -29.56
N SER A 2 8.07 4.01 -29.62
CA SER A 2 7.25 4.62 -28.55
C SER A 2 7.30 3.78 -27.29
N GLN A 3 7.33 4.44 -26.13
CA GLN A 3 7.57 3.81 -24.84
C GLN A 3 6.42 4.02 -23.87
N THR A 4 6.15 2.99 -23.07
CA THR A 4 5.31 3.04 -21.86
C THR A 4 6.03 3.75 -20.73
N ILE A 5 5.34 4.02 -19.61
CA ILE A 5 5.96 4.67 -18.42
C ILE A 5 7.09 3.76 -17.87
N ALA A 6 6.87 2.45 -17.80
CA ALA A 6 7.87 1.52 -17.29
C ALA A 6 9.14 1.48 -18.15
N GLU A 7 8.98 1.46 -19.49
CA GLU A 7 10.10 1.50 -20.43
C GLU A 7 10.88 2.82 -20.33
N LYS A 8 10.18 3.97 -20.22
CA LYS A 8 10.83 5.28 -20.02
C LYS A 8 11.60 5.37 -18.71
N LEU A 9 11.01 4.86 -17.62
CA LEU A 9 11.64 4.81 -16.31
C LEU A 9 12.94 4.02 -16.38
N LEU A 10 12.89 2.82 -16.95
CA LEU A 10 14.07 1.95 -17.03
C LEU A 10 15.07 2.43 -18.10
N THR A 11 14.65 3.05 -19.20
CA THR A 11 15.53 3.76 -20.13
C THR A 11 16.32 4.87 -19.44
N ARG A 12 15.63 5.72 -18.67
CA ARG A 12 16.24 6.85 -17.94
C ARG A 12 17.29 6.40 -16.93
N ASN A 13 17.03 5.29 -16.26
CA ASN A 13 17.89 4.75 -15.22
C ASN A 13 18.92 3.73 -15.73
N ASN A 14 18.88 3.35 -17.03
CA ASN A 14 19.76 2.36 -17.63
C ASN A 14 21.22 2.81 -17.59
N LEU A 15 22.09 2.06 -16.94
CA LEU A 15 23.52 2.36 -16.86
C LEU A 15 24.23 2.30 -18.22
N ALA A 16 23.70 1.51 -19.15
CA ALA A 16 24.20 1.45 -20.53
C ALA A 16 23.83 2.68 -21.38
N GLN A 17 23.01 3.62 -20.84
CA GLN A 17 22.52 4.81 -21.55
C GLN A 17 21.83 4.51 -22.88
N ALA A 18 21.18 3.35 -22.99
CA ALA A 18 20.46 2.88 -24.16
C ALA A 18 18.97 2.78 -23.86
N PRO A 19 18.09 2.95 -24.89
CA PRO A 19 16.67 2.69 -24.73
C PRO A 19 16.41 1.28 -24.20
N ALA A 20 15.43 1.15 -23.31
CA ALA A 20 15.00 -0.12 -22.74
C ALA A 20 13.58 -0.41 -23.19
N HIS A 21 13.33 -1.62 -23.69
CA HIS A 21 12.03 -2.08 -24.17
C HIS A 21 11.57 -3.31 -23.41
N ALA A 22 10.27 -3.56 -23.41
CA ALA A 22 9.69 -4.70 -22.72
C ALA A 22 10.40 -6.02 -23.12
N GLY A 23 10.81 -6.80 -22.10
CA GLY A 23 11.58 -8.03 -22.23
C GLY A 23 13.10 -7.86 -22.10
N ASP A 24 13.65 -6.66 -22.29
CA ASP A 24 15.08 -6.40 -22.11
C ASP A 24 15.51 -6.60 -20.65
N ILE A 25 16.77 -6.97 -20.45
CA ILE A 25 17.42 -6.97 -19.14
C ILE A 25 18.36 -5.76 -19.08
N VAL A 26 18.18 -4.92 -18.08
CA VAL A 26 18.96 -3.70 -17.89
C VAL A 26 19.55 -3.65 -16.47
N GLU A 27 20.72 -3.08 -16.33
CA GLU A 27 21.21 -2.60 -15.03
C GLU A 27 20.79 -1.15 -14.86
N ALA A 28 20.04 -0.88 -13.80
CA ALA A 28 19.45 0.43 -13.58
C ALA A 28 19.98 1.07 -12.28
N ARG A 29 20.28 2.37 -12.36
CA ARG A 29 20.57 3.20 -11.20
C ARG A 29 19.29 3.37 -10.36
N ILE A 30 19.44 3.26 -9.04
CA ILE A 30 18.36 3.46 -8.07
C ILE A 30 18.37 4.93 -7.61
N ASP A 31 17.20 5.58 -7.63
CA ASP A 31 17.04 6.95 -7.17
C ASP A 31 16.79 7.04 -5.66
N GLY A 32 16.21 5.99 -5.07
CA GLY A 32 15.98 5.88 -3.64
C GLY A 32 15.72 4.45 -3.18
N ALA A 33 16.12 4.12 -1.96
CA ALA A 33 15.89 2.81 -1.35
C ALA A 33 15.18 2.95 0.01
N MET A 34 13.97 2.41 0.11
CA MET A 34 13.25 2.31 1.37
C MET A 34 13.59 0.98 2.05
N CYS A 35 14.11 1.05 3.26
CA CYS A 35 14.53 -0.11 4.01
C CYS A 35 13.88 -0.11 5.39
N HIS A 36 13.16 -1.17 5.74
CA HIS A 36 12.66 -1.33 7.11
C HIS A 36 13.77 -1.67 8.10
N TYR A 37 14.88 -2.17 7.62
CA TYR A 37 15.98 -2.67 8.44
C TYR A 37 15.54 -3.66 9.53
N HIS A 38 14.31 -4.18 9.41
CA HIS A 38 13.88 -5.20 10.34
C HIS A 38 14.58 -6.50 10.01
N ALA A 39 15.36 -6.83 10.85
CA ALA A 39 16.34 -7.85 10.92
C ALA A 39 17.70 -7.28 10.53
N SER A 40 18.25 -6.47 11.40
CA SER A 40 19.69 -6.29 11.46
C SER A 40 20.43 -7.63 11.41
N GLU A 41 19.84 -8.70 11.98
CA GLU A 41 20.39 -10.05 11.98
C GLU A 41 20.51 -10.63 10.55
N PRO A 42 19.48 -10.73 9.69
CA PRO A 42 19.65 -11.17 8.30
C PRO A 42 20.51 -10.25 7.43
N MET A 43 20.54 -8.95 7.68
CA MET A 43 21.46 -8.07 6.95
C MET A 43 22.90 -8.26 7.40
N ARG A 44 23.15 -8.53 8.68
CA ARG A 44 24.45 -8.93 9.20
C ARG A 44 24.90 -10.27 8.65
N ASP A 45 24.00 -11.25 8.57
CA ASP A 45 24.31 -12.56 7.98
C ASP A 45 24.71 -12.44 6.50
N LEU A 46 24.02 -11.62 5.72
CA LEU A 46 24.40 -11.32 4.34
C LEU A 46 25.74 -10.61 4.27
N ALA A 47 26.01 -9.67 5.17
CA ALA A 47 27.31 -9.00 5.26
C ALA A 47 28.44 -9.99 5.59
N LEU A 48 28.23 -10.88 6.57
CA LEU A 48 29.17 -11.94 6.93
C LEU A 48 29.44 -12.89 5.75
N GLN A 49 28.40 -13.32 5.04
CA GLN A 49 28.54 -14.17 3.85
C GLN A 49 29.31 -13.46 2.72
N ALA A 50 29.17 -12.14 2.60
CA ALA A 50 29.91 -11.30 1.68
C ALA A 50 31.35 -10.96 2.16
N GLY A 51 31.77 -11.47 3.34
CA GLY A 51 33.10 -11.25 3.90
C GLY A 51 33.23 -10.02 4.79
N PHE A 52 32.14 -9.32 5.11
CA PHE A 52 32.13 -8.13 5.98
C PHE A 52 31.81 -8.52 7.43
N LYS A 53 32.81 -8.60 8.29
CA LYS A 53 32.67 -9.08 9.69
C LYS A 53 31.85 -8.13 10.59
N ASP A 54 31.88 -6.83 10.29
CA ASP A 54 31.32 -5.77 11.11
C ASP A 54 30.02 -5.19 10.53
N GLY A 55 29.28 -5.96 9.71
CA GLY A 55 28.07 -5.51 9.03
C GLY A 55 28.36 -4.79 7.72
N LEU A 56 27.40 -4.04 7.18
CA LEU A 56 27.58 -3.24 5.96
C LEU A 56 28.74 -2.26 6.11
N PRO A 57 29.78 -2.29 5.26
CA PRO A 57 30.94 -1.42 5.43
C PRO A 57 30.65 0.06 5.12
N ARG A 58 29.70 0.29 4.21
CA ARG A 58 29.23 1.60 3.76
C ARG A 58 27.88 1.49 3.06
N VAL A 59 27.26 2.61 2.78
CA VAL A 59 26.14 2.73 1.83
C VAL A 59 26.58 3.57 0.63
N TRP A 60 25.91 3.37 -0.54
CA TRP A 60 26.29 4.10 -1.76
C TRP A 60 26.04 5.60 -1.66
N ASP A 61 24.91 5.99 -1.07
CA ASP A 61 24.51 7.38 -0.86
C ASP A 61 23.58 7.46 0.36
N PRO A 62 24.03 8.01 1.50
CA PRO A 62 23.23 8.09 2.72
C PRO A 62 22.01 9.01 2.62
N ASP A 63 21.92 9.89 1.59
CA ASP A 63 20.78 10.77 1.33
C ASP A 63 19.66 10.11 0.52
N LYS A 64 19.95 8.95 -0.07
CA LYS A 64 19.00 8.19 -0.90
C LYS A 64 18.46 6.94 -0.21
N ILE A 65 18.85 6.70 1.03
CA ILE A 65 18.38 5.58 1.82
C ILE A 65 17.40 6.10 2.88
N PHE A 66 16.21 5.51 2.90
CA PHE A 66 15.12 5.85 3.80
C PHE A 66 14.85 4.68 4.73
N VAL A 67 15.28 4.79 5.99
CA VAL A 67 15.04 3.77 7.01
C VAL A 67 13.82 4.14 7.83
N LEU A 68 12.76 3.35 7.70
CA LEU A 68 11.45 3.60 8.29
C LEU A 68 11.02 2.35 9.08
N VAL A 69 11.04 2.46 10.41
CA VAL A 69 10.70 1.33 11.32
C VAL A 69 9.20 1.37 11.61
N ASP A 70 8.40 0.60 10.89
CA ASP A 70 6.94 0.59 11.01
C ASP A 70 6.35 -0.71 11.54
N HIS A 71 7.00 -1.84 11.23
CA HIS A 71 6.48 -3.16 11.59
C HIS A 71 6.60 -3.47 13.08
N HIS A 72 7.56 -2.89 13.77
CA HIS A 72 7.89 -3.14 15.19
C HIS A 72 7.88 -1.86 16.02
N GLN A 73 7.05 -0.90 15.67
CA GLN A 73 6.91 0.37 16.38
C GLN A 73 5.44 0.60 16.81
N PRO A 74 5.17 0.83 18.09
CA PRO A 74 6.06 0.59 19.24
C PRO A 74 6.48 -0.89 19.34
N ALA A 75 7.68 -1.14 19.89
CA ALA A 75 8.18 -2.50 20.06
C ALA A 75 7.26 -3.33 20.98
N LEU A 76 6.86 -4.51 20.51
CA LEU A 76 5.92 -5.40 21.24
C LEU A 76 6.62 -6.39 22.20
N SER A 77 7.95 -6.38 22.23
CA SER A 77 8.76 -7.23 23.13
C SER A 77 10.14 -6.61 23.33
N GLN A 78 10.84 -7.04 24.39
CA GLN A 78 12.22 -6.63 24.63
C GLN A 78 13.11 -6.99 23.43
N LYS A 79 12.98 -8.19 22.86
CA LYS A 79 13.76 -8.61 21.67
C LYS A 79 13.60 -7.60 20.52
N LEU A 80 12.38 -7.14 20.24
CA LEU A 80 12.13 -6.15 19.18
C LEU A 80 12.68 -4.76 19.53
N ALA A 81 12.67 -4.39 20.80
CA ALA A 81 13.30 -3.15 21.27
C ALA A 81 14.83 -3.20 21.11
N ASP A 82 15.45 -4.34 21.39
CA ASP A 82 16.88 -4.57 21.20
C ASP A 82 17.25 -4.53 19.71
N GLU A 83 16.42 -5.13 18.83
CA GLU A 83 16.57 -5.03 17.36
C GLU A 83 16.50 -3.58 16.89
N ASN A 84 15.54 -2.79 17.37
CA ASN A 84 15.43 -1.37 17.05
C ASN A 84 16.65 -0.57 17.54
N ALA A 85 17.23 -0.92 18.69
CA ALA A 85 18.45 -0.29 19.18
C ALA A 85 19.63 -0.52 18.23
N VAL A 86 19.79 -1.74 17.74
CA VAL A 86 20.81 -2.08 16.74
C VAL A 86 20.58 -1.32 15.42
N ILE A 87 19.34 -1.16 14.97
CA ILE A 87 19.05 -0.37 13.77
C ILE A 87 19.52 1.09 13.96
N ARG A 88 19.28 1.71 15.12
CA ARG A 88 19.75 3.08 15.43
C ARG A 88 21.27 3.20 15.36
N GLU A 89 21.99 2.23 15.92
CA GLU A 89 23.45 2.19 15.86
C GLU A 89 23.95 2.09 14.44
N GLU A 90 23.39 1.19 13.63
CA GLU A 90 23.78 0.99 12.22
C GLU A 90 23.49 2.23 11.37
N VAL A 91 22.30 2.84 11.52
CA VAL A 91 21.93 4.07 10.80
C VAL A 91 22.92 5.19 11.11
N ASN A 92 23.27 5.37 12.37
CA ASN A 92 24.28 6.36 12.79
C ASN A 92 25.67 6.05 12.23
N ARG A 93 26.10 4.79 12.30
CA ARG A 93 27.40 4.34 11.79
C ARG A 93 27.54 4.53 10.29
N LEU A 94 26.46 4.28 9.54
CA LEU A 94 26.42 4.41 8.09
C LEU A 94 26.13 5.84 7.61
N GLY A 95 25.82 6.76 8.52
CA GLY A 95 25.53 8.16 8.22
C GLY A 95 24.22 8.39 7.46
N ILE A 96 23.27 7.44 7.54
CA ILE A 96 21.97 7.54 6.88
C ILE A 96 21.18 8.70 7.53
N ARG A 97 20.69 9.63 6.71
CA ARG A 97 20.06 10.87 7.20
C ARG A 97 18.56 10.77 7.36
N CYS A 98 17.90 9.99 6.53
CA CYS A 98 16.45 9.79 6.61
C CYS A 98 16.15 8.54 7.44
N PHE A 99 15.91 8.76 8.74
CA PHE A 99 15.62 7.72 9.70
C PHE A 99 14.42 8.09 10.56
N HIS A 100 13.40 7.24 10.56
CA HIS A 100 12.17 7.42 11.34
C HIS A 100 11.86 6.13 12.11
N ASP A 101 11.99 6.18 13.42
CA ASP A 101 11.68 5.08 14.34
C ASP A 101 10.85 5.51 15.55
N ALA A 102 10.72 6.80 15.80
CA ALA A 102 9.98 7.35 16.93
C ALA A 102 8.55 7.76 16.54
N GLU A 103 8.34 8.13 15.31
CA GLU A 103 7.03 8.56 14.80
C GLU A 103 6.26 7.35 14.28
N PRO A 104 5.08 7.03 14.86
CA PRO A 104 4.31 5.89 14.42
C PRO A 104 3.71 6.14 13.03
N GLY A 105 3.87 5.17 12.14
CA GLY A 105 3.31 5.23 10.79
C GLY A 105 3.72 4.04 9.96
N ILE A 106 3.03 3.84 8.85
CA ILE A 106 3.39 2.85 7.83
C ILE A 106 4.41 3.47 6.90
N SER A 107 5.52 2.81 6.63
CA SER A 107 6.61 3.34 5.81
C SER A 107 6.12 3.88 4.47
N HIS A 108 5.24 3.17 3.77
CA HIS A 108 4.69 3.64 2.49
C HIS A 108 3.90 4.94 2.59
N GLN A 109 3.19 5.17 3.71
CA GLN A 109 2.52 6.43 3.96
C GLN A 109 3.52 7.51 4.35
N MET A 110 4.49 7.21 5.17
CA MET A 110 5.54 8.15 5.58
C MET A 110 6.39 8.60 4.39
N MET A 111 6.69 7.69 3.44
CA MET A 111 7.34 8.05 2.17
C MET A 111 6.56 9.13 1.41
N ALA A 112 5.22 9.04 1.39
CA ALA A 112 4.35 10.04 0.78
C ALA A 112 4.28 11.32 1.61
N ASP A 113 4.06 11.19 2.92
CA ASP A 113 3.89 12.32 3.85
C ASP A 113 5.11 13.25 3.88
N TYR A 114 6.31 12.67 3.77
CA TYR A 114 7.58 13.41 3.77
C TYR A 114 8.14 13.72 2.37
N GLY A 115 7.38 13.42 1.30
CA GLY A 115 7.80 13.70 -0.08
C GLY A 115 9.09 12.99 -0.50
N LEU A 116 9.31 11.77 0.02
CA LEU A 116 10.51 10.96 -0.21
C LEU A 116 10.42 10.13 -1.50
N MET A 117 9.27 10.08 -2.14
CA MET A 117 9.03 9.46 -3.44
C MET A 117 8.49 10.51 -4.40
N ARG A 118 9.15 10.71 -5.53
CA ARG A 118 8.85 11.77 -6.48
C ARG A 118 8.55 11.21 -7.87
N PRO A 119 7.74 11.92 -8.67
CA PRO A 119 7.45 11.50 -10.04
C PRO A 119 8.73 11.22 -10.85
N GLY A 120 8.72 10.11 -11.58
CA GLY A 120 9.81 9.69 -12.45
C GLY A 120 11.01 9.06 -11.76
N GLU A 121 11.04 8.91 -10.44
CA GLU A 121 12.13 8.23 -9.73
C GLU A 121 11.91 6.72 -9.68
N LEU A 122 12.99 5.95 -9.76
CA LEU A 122 13.02 4.50 -9.50
C LEU A 122 13.39 4.28 -8.03
N VAL A 123 12.37 3.90 -7.23
CA VAL A 123 12.52 3.68 -5.79
C VAL A 123 12.25 2.22 -5.46
N VAL A 124 13.22 1.55 -4.88
CA VAL A 124 13.07 0.16 -4.45
C VAL A 124 12.82 0.07 -2.94
N GLY A 125 12.17 -1.02 -2.50
CA GLY A 125 11.97 -1.27 -1.08
C GLY A 125 11.99 -2.76 -0.74
N ASN A 126 12.38 -3.10 0.48
CA ASN A 126 12.32 -4.48 0.95
C ASN A 126 10.93 -4.88 1.49
N ASP A 127 9.90 -4.22 0.99
CA ASP A 127 8.49 -4.54 1.23
C ASP A 127 7.72 -4.61 -0.10
N SER A 128 6.79 -5.55 -0.19
CA SER A 128 6.01 -5.79 -1.41
C SER A 128 5.12 -4.61 -1.82
N HIS A 129 4.61 -3.82 -0.84
CA HIS A 129 3.76 -2.68 -1.11
C HIS A 129 4.52 -1.39 -1.50
N THR A 130 5.83 -1.46 -1.73
CA THR A 130 6.62 -0.38 -2.36
C THR A 130 6.02 0.05 -3.70
N ILE A 131 5.33 -0.84 -4.38
CA ILE A 131 4.57 -0.56 -5.60
C ILE A 131 3.56 0.61 -5.45
N SER A 132 3.11 0.92 -4.23
CA SER A 132 2.20 2.04 -3.95
C SER A 132 2.72 3.41 -4.37
N TYR A 133 4.04 3.55 -4.58
CA TYR A 133 4.66 4.80 -5.01
C TYR A 133 4.25 5.24 -6.43
N GLY A 134 3.78 4.29 -7.23
CA GLY A 134 3.19 4.57 -8.55
C GLY A 134 1.98 5.52 -8.51
N ALA A 135 1.31 5.64 -7.37
CA ALA A 135 0.26 6.64 -7.14
C ALA A 135 0.73 8.09 -7.35
N LEU A 136 2.00 8.37 -7.08
CA LEU A 136 2.67 9.65 -7.32
C LEU A 136 3.57 9.63 -8.57
N ASN A 137 3.34 8.67 -9.50
CA ASN A 137 4.13 8.53 -10.74
C ASN A 137 5.61 8.17 -10.48
N SER A 138 5.93 7.57 -9.33
CA SER A 138 7.25 7.03 -9.01
C SER A 138 7.30 5.53 -9.30
N GLY A 139 8.36 5.02 -9.87
CA GLY A 139 8.55 3.58 -10.11
C GLY A 139 8.91 2.85 -8.82
N GLY A 140 7.90 2.58 -7.99
CA GLY A 140 8.06 1.79 -6.78
C GLY A 140 8.00 0.30 -7.04
N THR A 141 8.95 -0.49 -6.50
CA THR A 141 8.88 -1.96 -6.58
C THR A 141 9.55 -2.62 -5.39
N GLY A 142 8.92 -3.72 -4.92
CA GLY A 142 9.49 -4.57 -3.87
C GLY A 142 10.63 -5.42 -4.39
N ILE A 143 11.70 -5.52 -3.61
CA ILE A 143 12.89 -6.34 -3.89
C ILE A 143 13.22 -7.26 -2.73
N THR A 144 14.02 -8.29 -2.97
CA THR A 144 14.46 -9.22 -1.93
C THR A 144 15.46 -8.57 -0.96
N ARG A 145 15.70 -9.22 0.18
CA ARG A 145 16.74 -8.74 1.12
C ARG A 145 18.15 -8.77 0.51
N ALA A 146 18.44 -9.78 -0.29
CA ALA A 146 19.72 -9.89 -0.98
C ALA A 146 19.90 -8.76 -2.00
N ASP A 147 18.86 -8.47 -2.79
CA ASP A 147 18.86 -7.33 -3.71
C ASP A 147 19.02 -6.01 -2.94
N MET A 148 18.31 -5.85 -1.81
CA MET A 148 18.45 -4.65 -0.97
C MET A 148 19.87 -4.51 -0.43
N PHE A 149 20.48 -5.59 0.02
CA PHE A 149 21.88 -5.56 0.46
C PHE A 149 22.81 -5.08 -0.66
N TYR A 150 22.62 -5.57 -1.89
CA TYR A 150 23.35 -5.12 -3.06
C TYR A 150 23.09 -3.64 -3.37
N VAL A 151 21.84 -3.23 -3.39
CA VAL A 151 21.45 -1.83 -3.61
C VAL A 151 22.07 -0.89 -2.58
N LEU A 152 22.05 -1.26 -1.29
CA LEU A 152 22.66 -0.44 -0.23
C LEU A 152 24.16 -0.22 -0.46
N LEU A 153 24.87 -1.16 -1.06
CA LEU A 153 26.30 -1.03 -1.36
C LEU A 153 26.61 -0.27 -2.64
N PHE A 154 25.80 -0.47 -3.70
CA PHE A 154 26.14 -0.05 -5.06
C PHE A 154 25.17 0.98 -5.66
N GLY A 155 23.93 1.08 -5.18
CA GLY A 155 22.93 2.01 -5.70
C GLY A 155 22.39 1.63 -7.07
N GLU A 156 22.50 0.38 -7.44
CA GLU A 156 22.05 -0.16 -8.73
C GLU A 156 21.45 -1.56 -8.57
N LEU A 157 20.61 -1.96 -9.52
CA LEU A 157 20.02 -3.28 -9.57
C LEU A 157 19.63 -3.63 -11.02
N TRP A 158 19.67 -4.92 -11.35
CA TRP A 158 19.17 -5.39 -12.62
C TRP A 158 17.65 -5.50 -12.64
N PHE A 159 17.04 -5.24 -13.80
CA PHE A 159 15.62 -5.39 -14.05
C PHE A 159 15.36 -6.04 -15.40
N GLN A 160 14.40 -6.95 -15.43
CA GLN A 160 13.72 -7.23 -16.68
C GLN A 160 12.64 -6.15 -16.88
N VAL A 161 12.69 -5.43 -17.99
CA VAL A 161 11.73 -4.42 -18.36
C VAL A 161 10.36 -5.08 -18.52
N PRO A 162 9.33 -4.73 -17.72
CA PRO A 162 8.05 -5.40 -17.77
C PRO A 162 7.25 -4.95 -19.01
N HIS A 163 6.45 -5.86 -19.58
CA HIS A 163 5.35 -5.48 -20.43
C HIS A 163 4.36 -4.63 -19.64
N SER A 164 3.61 -3.76 -20.30
CA SER A 164 2.63 -2.90 -19.66
C SER A 164 1.20 -3.26 -20.06
N ILE A 165 0.29 -3.13 -19.10
CA ILE A 165 -1.15 -3.18 -19.31
C ILE A 165 -1.76 -1.82 -19.01
N LYS A 166 -2.79 -1.45 -19.78
CA LYS A 166 -3.53 -0.22 -19.56
C LYS A 166 -4.86 -0.52 -18.87
N VAL A 167 -5.10 0.10 -17.73
CA VAL A 167 -6.39 0.02 -17.02
C VAL A 167 -7.10 1.36 -17.14
N VAL A 168 -8.20 1.36 -17.90
CA VAL A 168 -9.01 2.55 -18.17
C VAL A 168 -10.20 2.54 -17.23
N LEU A 169 -10.21 3.44 -16.25
CA LEU A 169 -11.28 3.61 -15.27
C LEU A 169 -12.21 4.74 -15.70
N ASN A 170 -13.44 4.41 -16.00
CA ASN A 170 -14.49 5.36 -16.38
C ASN A 170 -15.63 5.36 -15.35
N GLY A 171 -16.56 6.32 -15.49
CA GLY A 171 -17.72 6.47 -14.63
C GLY A 171 -17.63 7.72 -13.74
N ARG A 172 -18.60 7.86 -12.83
CA ARG A 172 -18.74 9.04 -11.99
C ARG A 172 -17.99 8.88 -10.67
N GLN A 173 -17.39 9.97 -10.22
CA GLN A 173 -16.84 10.05 -8.87
C GLN A 173 -17.93 9.80 -7.83
N ARG A 174 -17.69 8.87 -6.91
CA ARG A 174 -18.58 8.59 -5.77
C ARG A 174 -18.28 9.56 -4.61
N ASN A 175 -19.23 9.72 -3.72
CA ASN A 175 -19.07 10.48 -2.48
C ASN A 175 -18.42 9.65 -1.35
N TYR A 176 -17.82 8.51 -1.71
CA TYR A 176 -17.08 7.61 -0.82
C TYR A 176 -15.93 6.96 -1.60
N PRO A 177 -14.85 6.51 -0.92
CA PRO A 177 -13.71 5.85 -1.58
C PRO A 177 -14.13 4.47 -2.12
N ILE A 178 -13.81 4.23 -3.40
CA ILE A 178 -14.15 2.99 -4.13
C ILE A 178 -12.91 2.23 -4.61
N ALA A 179 -11.72 2.74 -4.33
CA ALA A 179 -10.48 2.17 -4.84
C ALA A 179 -10.31 0.69 -4.49
N LYS A 180 -10.68 0.32 -3.25
CA LYS A 180 -10.64 -1.09 -2.80
C LYS A 180 -11.63 -1.96 -3.58
N ASP A 181 -12.85 -1.47 -3.80
CA ASP A 181 -13.86 -2.21 -4.56
C ASP A 181 -13.44 -2.38 -6.02
N ILE A 182 -12.82 -1.35 -6.63
CA ILE A 182 -12.28 -1.42 -8.01
C ILE A 182 -11.26 -2.55 -8.14
N ILE A 183 -10.24 -2.59 -7.27
CA ILE A 183 -9.18 -3.59 -7.42
C ILE A 183 -9.68 -5.01 -7.09
N LEU A 184 -10.56 -5.14 -6.11
CA LEU A 184 -11.21 -6.42 -5.82
C LEU A 184 -12.04 -6.88 -7.01
N TYR A 185 -12.87 -6.00 -7.60
CA TYR A 185 -13.68 -6.32 -8.77
C TYR A 185 -12.82 -6.77 -9.96
N LEU A 186 -11.71 -6.06 -10.23
CA LEU A 186 -10.77 -6.43 -11.28
C LEU A 186 -10.14 -7.81 -11.02
N ALA A 187 -9.70 -8.08 -9.79
CA ALA A 187 -9.15 -9.37 -9.40
C ALA A 187 -10.17 -10.51 -9.53
N GLY A 188 -11.42 -10.29 -9.13
CA GLY A 188 -12.49 -11.27 -9.28
C GLY A 188 -12.85 -11.56 -10.74
N LYS A 189 -12.76 -10.55 -11.61
CA LYS A 189 -13.14 -10.67 -13.02
C LYS A 189 -12.02 -11.23 -13.90
N TYR A 190 -10.77 -10.89 -13.61
CA TYR A 190 -9.64 -11.20 -14.49
C TYR A 190 -8.58 -12.13 -13.83
N GLY A 191 -8.79 -12.52 -12.56
CA GLY A 191 -7.84 -13.30 -11.76
C GLY A 191 -6.93 -12.42 -10.90
N ASP A 192 -6.38 -13.00 -9.82
CA ASP A 192 -5.44 -12.33 -8.93
C ASP A 192 -3.97 -12.35 -9.42
N ASP A 193 -3.78 -12.74 -10.67
CA ASP A 193 -2.51 -12.71 -11.39
C ASP A 193 -2.61 -11.96 -12.74
N PHE A 194 -3.69 -11.21 -12.98
CA PHE A 194 -3.97 -10.60 -14.29
C PHE A 194 -2.88 -9.64 -14.78
N ALA A 195 -2.02 -9.17 -13.89
CA ALA A 195 -0.89 -8.30 -14.19
C ALA A 195 0.47 -8.96 -13.91
N GLY A 196 0.53 -10.31 -13.91
CA GLY A 196 1.72 -11.08 -13.53
C GLY A 196 3.01 -10.58 -14.17
N ASN A 197 3.94 -10.06 -13.37
CA ASN A 197 5.20 -9.42 -13.75
C ASN A 197 5.09 -8.25 -14.73
N MET A 198 3.89 -7.71 -14.98
CA MET A 198 3.66 -6.55 -15.86
C MET A 198 3.62 -5.24 -15.07
N SER A 199 3.65 -4.12 -15.79
CA SER A 199 3.36 -2.79 -15.27
C SER A 199 1.90 -2.44 -15.53
N ILE A 200 1.22 -1.84 -14.55
CA ILE A 200 -0.13 -1.28 -14.71
C ILE A 200 -0.01 0.23 -14.93
N GLU A 201 -0.70 0.75 -15.95
CA GLU A 201 -0.88 2.18 -16.17
C GLU A 201 -2.37 2.53 -16.08
N TYR A 202 -2.74 3.28 -15.05
CA TYR A 202 -4.12 3.73 -14.83
C TYR A 202 -4.43 4.99 -15.63
N SER A 203 -5.59 4.99 -16.27
CA SER A 203 -6.11 6.10 -17.09
C SER A 203 -7.63 6.13 -17.05
N GLY A 204 -8.25 7.01 -17.84
CA GLY A 204 -9.71 7.11 -17.97
C GLY A 204 -10.31 8.31 -17.24
N SER A 205 -11.61 8.54 -17.46
CA SER A 205 -12.33 9.73 -16.99
C SER A 205 -12.45 9.82 -15.48
N LEU A 206 -12.36 8.69 -14.75
CA LEU A 206 -12.43 8.66 -13.30
C LEU A 206 -11.13 9.14 -12.63
N VAL A 207 -9.96 8.87 -13.27
CA VAL A 207 -8.64 9.07 -12.65
C VAL A 207 -8.39 10.50 -12.15
N PRO A 208 -8.72 11.57 -12.87
CA PRO A 208 -8.56 12.94 -12.34
C PRO A 208 -9.41 13.22 -11.08
N GLY A 209 -10.51 12.48 -10.91
CA GLY A 209 -11.38 12.56 -9.72
C GLY A 209 -10.80 11.86 -8.49
N LEU A 210 -10.02 10.81 -8.66
CA LEU A 210 -9.46 10.01 -7.54
C LEU A 210 -8.50 10.86 -6.69
N SER A 211 -8.65 10.74 -5.36
CA SER A 211 -7.70 11.28 -4.39
C SER A 211 -6.35 10.57 -4.48
N ILE A 212 -5.29 11.16 -3.91
CA ILE A 212 -4.00 10.46 -3.76
C ILE A 212 -4.17 9.22 -2.86
N ASP A 213 -5.00 9.28 -1.83
CA ASP A 213 -5.31 8.15 -0.97
C ASP A 213 -5.88 6.96 -1.76
N SER A 214 -6.86 7.22 -2.62
CA SER A 214 -7.45 6.22 -3.53
C SER A 214 -6.43 5.67 -4.54
N ARG A 215 -5.58 6.53 -5.13
CA ARG A 215 -4.51 6.09 -6.04
C ARG A 215 -3.48 5.21 -5.34
N MET A 216 -3.10 5.57 -4.10
CA MET A 216 -2.20 4.73 -3.30
C MET A 216 -2.82 3.38 -2.95
N CYS A 217 -4.14 3.32 -2.69
CA CYS A 217 -4.85 2.07 -2.50
C CYS A 217 -4.77 1.17 -3.74
N LEU A 218 -5.07 1.72 -4.93
CA LEU A 218 -5.01 0.98 -6.20
C LEU A 218 -3.59 0.51 -6.53
N SER A 219 -2.60 1.42 -6.45
CA SER A 219 -1.21 1.07 -6.71
C SER A 219 -0.68 0.03 -5.73
N ALA A 220 -1.00 0.16 -4.42
CA ALA A 220 -0.57 -0.80 -3.41
C ALA A 220 -1.06 -2.22 -3.70
N HIS A 221 -2.30 -2.37 -4.16
CA HIS A 221 -2.85 -3.67 -4.52
C HIS A 221 -2.38 -4.20 -5.89
N GLY A 222 -1.59 -3.43 -6.63
CA GLY A 222 -0.93 -3.93 -7.83
C GLY A 222 -0.13 -5.21 -7.56
N VAL A 223 0.50 -5.33 -6.39
CA VAL A 223 1.24 -6.54 -6.01
C VAL A 223 0.33 -7.75 -5.79
N GLU A 224 -0.91 -7.55 -5.33
CA GLU A 224 -1.87 -8.64 -5.10
C GLU A 224 -2.43 -9.21 -6.40
N VAL A 225 -2.22 -8.51 -7.51
CA VAL A 225 -2.57 -8.97 -8.88
C VAL A 225 -1.33 -9.23 -9.73
N GLY A 226 -0.16 -9.33 -9.09
CA GLY A 226 1.09 -9.76 -9.68
C GLY A 226 1.91 -8.66 -10.37
N ALA A 227 1.51 -7.39 -10.30
CA ALA A 227 2.20 -6.32 -11.00
C ALA A 227 3.58 -5.97 -10.42
N LYS A 228 4.50 -5.58 -11.29
CA LYS A 228 5.84 -5.06 -10.97
C LYS A 228 5.80 -3.57 -10.63
N PHE A 229 5.03 -2.78 -11.39
CA PHE A 229 4.77 -1.37 -11.17
C PHE A 229 3.28 -1.07 -11.36
N ALA A 230 2.78 0.04 -10.76
CA ALA A 230 1.38 0.45 -10.91
C ALA A 230 1.26 1.98 -10.91
N PHE A 231 1.33 2.59 -12.09
CA PHE A 231 1.44 4.03 -12.28
C PHE A 231 0.11 4.74 -12.42
N PHE A 232 0.05 5.91 -11.80
CA PHE A 232 -0.91 6.97 -12.11
C PHE A 232 -0.20 8.13 -12.84
N PRO A 233 -0.92 8.93 -13.63
CA PRO A 233 -0.36 10.13 -14.24
C PRO A 233 0.00 11.17 -13.16
N CYS A 234 1.09 11.90 -13.38
CA CYS A 234 1.43 13.06 -12.56
C CYS A 234 0.59 14.26 -13.02
N ASP A 235 -0.61 14.35 -12.52
CA ASP A 235 -1.55 15.43 -12.78
C ASP A 235 -1.46 16.57 -11.74
N GLU A 236 -2.43 17.48 -11.79
CA GLU A 236 -2.51 18.60 -10.85
C GLU A 236 -2.67 18.14 -9.39
N LYS A 237 -3.41 17.05 -9.13
CA LYS A 237 -3.55 16.50 -7.78
C LYS A 237 -2.23 15.98 -7.23
N THR A 238 -1.44 15.29 -8.07
CA THR A 238 -0.11 14.84 -7.69
C THR A 238 0.79 16.00 -7.35
N ARG A 239 0.80 17.06 -8.18
CA ARG A 239 1.60 18.27 -7.92
C ARG A 239 1.15 19.00 -6.67
N ALA A 240 -0.15 19.18 -6.49
CA ALA A 240 -0.72 19.80 -5.29
C ALA A 240 -0.38 19.02 -4.01
N PHE A 241 -0.41 17.68 -4.07
CA PHE A 241 -0.04 16.82 -2.93
C PHE A 241 1.45 17.00 -2.56
N LEU A 242 2.34 17.06 -3.54
CA LEU A 242 3.79 17.20 -3.32
C LEU A 242 4.19 18.62 -2.93
N ASN A 243 3.36 19.61 -3.21
CA ASN A 243 3.64 21.00 -2.83
C ASN A 243 3.75 21.14 -1.30
N GLY A 244 4.88 21.69 -0.84
CA GLY A 244 5.21 21.80 0.59
C GLY A 244 5.66 20.51 1.27
N ARG A 245 5.75 19.37 0.52
CA ARG A 245 6.32 18.11 1.02
C ARG A 245 7.71 17.84 0.49
N THR A 246 8.05 18.39 -0.68
CA THR A 246 9.39 18.28 -1.25
C THR A 246 9.76 19.56 -2.00
N ASP A 247 11.00 20.01 -1.82
CA ASP A 247 11.61 21.12 -2.58
C ASP A 247 12.56 20.59 -3.67
N LYS A 248 12.75 19.25 -3.73
CA LYS A 248 13.62 18.64 -4.74
C LYS A 248 12.91 18.60 -6.08
N PRO A 249 13.60 18.97 -7.18
CA PRO A 249 13.04 18.88 -8.52
C PRO A 249 12.71 17.44 -8.89
N TYR A 250 11.70 17.27 -9.73
CA TYR A 250 11.32 15.97 -10.29
C TYR A 250 10.83 16.12 -11.73
N GLU A 251 10.93 15.04 -12.49
CA GLU A 251 10.48 14.97 -13.87
C GLU A 251 9.47 13.82 -14.02
N ALA A 252 8.21 14.18 -14.25
CA ALA A 252 7.14 13.23 -14.41
C ALA A 252 7.28 12.43 -15.71
N LEU A 253 6.91 11.16 -15.66
CA LEU A 253 6.87 10.28 -16.84
C LEU A 253 5.43 10.12 -17.34
N ALA A 254 5.28 10.14 -18.65
CA ALA A 254 4.05 9.81 -19.36
C ALA A 254 4.38 8.86 -20.50
N ALA A 255 3.51 7.89 -20.78
CA ALA A 255 3.64 7.05 -21.94
C ALA A 255 3.52 7.89 -23.23
N ASP A 256 4.16 7.44 -24.31
CA ASP A 256 3.96 8.03 -25.62
C ASP A 256 2.53 7.76 -26.09
N ALA A 257 2.01 8.63 -26.96
CA ALA A 257 0.61 8.54 -27.43
C ALA A 257 0.32 7.22 -28.16
N ASP A 258 1.31 6.67 -28.81
CA ASP A 258 1.30 5.42 -29.56
C ASP A 258 2.04 4.27 -28.85
N ALA A 259 2.23 4.36 -27.52
CA ALA A 259 2.80 3.29 -26.72
C ALA A 259 1.99 2.00 -26.83
N SER A 260 2.69 0.87 -26.94
CA SER A 260 2.06 -0.44 -27.08
C SER A 260 1.83 -1.07 -25.69
N TYR A 261 0.64 -1.63 -25.49
CA TYR A 261 0.25 -2.35 -24.28
C TYR A 261 -0.11 -3.79 -24.61
N GLU A 262 0.30 -4.71 -23.74
CA GLU A 262 -0.04 -6.15 -23.85
C GLU A 262 -1.56 -6.36 -23.90
N LYS A 263 -2.28 -5.61 -23.07
CA LYS A 263 -3.75 -5.54 -23.07
C LYS A 263 -4.26 -4.22 -22.51
N THR A 264 -5.49 -3.88 -22.88
CA THR A 264 -6.24 -2.77 -22.31
C THR A 264 -7.48 -3.32 -21.62
N ILE A 265 -7.63 -3.02 -20.33
CA ILE A 265 -8.80 -3.35 -19.51
C ILE A 265 -9.61 -2.07 -19.35
N VAL A 266 -10.88 -2.09 -19.71
CA VAL A 266 -11.80 -0.95 -19.54
C VAL A 266 -12.83 -1.34 -18.49
N LEU A 267 -13.00 -0.49 -17.49
CA LEU A 267 -13.98 -0.64 -16.43
C LEU A 267 -14.82 0.64 -16.30
N ASP A 268 -16.13 0.50 -16.35
CA ASP A 268 -17.06 1.54 -15.91
C ASP A 268 -17.49 1.24 -14.47
N VAL A 269 -17.09 2.13 -13.54
CA VAL A 269 -17.37 1.94 -12.11
C VAL A 269 -18.85 2.16 -11.75
N ASP A 270 -19.64 2.79 -12.65
CA ASP A 270 -21.06 2.99 -12.41
C ASP A 270 -21.83 1.66 -12.42
N GLU A 271 -21.30 0.65 -13.11
CA GLU A 271 -21.88 -0.70 -13.19
C GLU A 271 -21.44 -1.63 -12.06
N MET A 272 -20.49 -1.22 -11.23
CA MET A 272 -19.93 -2.08 -10.18
C MET A 272 -20.88 -2.24 -8.99
N PRO A 273 -21.15 -3.49 -8.56
CA PRO A 273 -21.75 -3.74 -7.24
C PRO A 273 -20.76 -3.49 -6.12
N PHE A 274 -21.22 -3.43 -4.88
CA PHE A 274 -20.34 -3.65 -3.73
C PHE A 274 -19.84 -5.08 -3.73
N VAL A 275 -18.54 -5.25 -3.53
CA VAL A 275 -17.86 -6.55 -3.61
C VAL A 275 -17.09 -6.88 -2.34
N VAL A 276 -16.88 -8.16 -2.12
CA VAL A 276 -15.98 -8.68 -1.08
C VAL A 276 -15.12 -9.81 -1.63
N ALA A 277 -13.86 -9.89 -1.20
CA ALA A 277 -13.08 -11.10 -1.37
C ALA A 277 -13.38 -12.06 -0.22
N LYS A 278 -13.86 -13.24 -0.57
CA LYS A 278 -14.16 -14.34 0.37
C LYS A 278 -12.87 -15.02 0.85
N PRO A 279 -12.86 -15.68 2.02
CA PRO A 279 -11.71 -16.46 2.47
C PRO A 279 -11.32 -17.53 1.41
N HIS A 280 -10.06 -17.81 1.14
CA HIS A 280 -8.81 -17.33 1.73
C HIS A 280 -7.88 -16.84 0.62
N GLN A 281 -8.43 -16.22 -0.43
CA GLN A 281 -7.72 -15.72 -1.62
C GLN A 281 -8.19 -14.33 -1.99
N PHE A 282 -7.26 -13.51 -2.45
CA PHE A 282 -7.56 -12.13 -2.87
C PHE A 282 -8.53 -12.10 -4.06
N GLY A 283 -8.35 -13.01 -5.02
CA GLY A 283 -9.19 -13.14 -6.21
C GLY A 283 -10.53 -13.86 -6.01
N ASN A 284 -10.81 -14.42 -4.82
CA ASN A 284 -12.11 -15.07 -4.54
C ASN A 284 -13.22 -14.04 -4.29
N VAL A 285 -13.47 -13.19 -5.27
CA VAL A 285 -14.34 -12.01 -5.17
C VAL A 285 -15.74 -12.33 -5.69
N GLY A 286 -16.74 -11.76 -5.03
CA GLY A 286 -18.14 -11.77 -5.47
C GLY A 286 -18.89 -10.58 -4.93
N PRO A 287 -20.15 -10.36 -5.37
CA PRO A 287 -21.03 -9.37 -4.78
C PRO A 287 -21.16 -9.55 -3.27
N VAL A 288 -21.26 -8.45 -2.53
CA VAL A 288 -21.45 -8.51 -1.07
C VAL A 288 -22.75 -9.26 -0.71
N ASP A 289 -23.74 -9.21 -1.60
CA ASP A 289 -25.06 -9.85 -1.41
C ASP A 289 -24.94 -11.39 -1.33
N ASP A 290 -23.91 -11.99 -1.94
CA ASP A 290 -23.65 -13.46 -1.87
C ASP A 290 -23.31 -13.94 -0.46
N VAL A 291 -22.88 -13.06 0.43
CA VAL A 291 -22.41 -13.39 1.78
C VAL A 291 -23.12 -12.61 2.88
N THR A 292 -24.19 -11.90 2.53
CA THR A 292 -25.04 -11.18 3.47
C THR A 292 -25.57 -12.13 4.56
N GLY A 293 -25.58 -11.66 5.81
CA GLY A 293 -25.98 -12.45 6.98
C GLY A 293 -24.84 -13.24 7.62
N THR A 294 -23.63 -13.22 7.03
CA THR A 294 -22.44 -13.81 7.67
C THR A 294 -22.07 -13.00 8.91
N ARG A 295 -22.27 -13.54 10.11
CA ARG A 295 -21.91 -12.89 11.38
C ARG A 295 -20.42 -12.65 11.48
N ILE A 296 -20.04 -11.50 12.03
CA ILE A 296 -18.64 -11.14 12.23
C ILE A 296 -18.31 -10.95 13.71
N ASN A 297 -17.07 -11.25 14.08
CA ASN A 297 -16.52 -10.98 15.39
C ASN A 297 -15.63 -9.72 15.38
N GLN A 298 -15.12 -9.36 14.20
CA GLN A 298 -14.19 -8.24 14.05
C GLN A 298 -14.35 -7.54 12.71
N ALA A 299 -14.26 -6.22 12.74
CA ALA A 299 -14.15 -5.36 11.57
C ALA A 299 -12.88 -4.51 11.68
N GLN A 300 -12.17 -4.26 10.57
CA GLN A 300 -10.93 -3.47 10.62
C GLN A 300 -10.78 -2.53 9.43
N ILE A 301 -10.40 -1.29 9.72
CA ILE A 301 -9.93 -0.31 8.72
C ILE A 301 -8.51 0.09 9.11
N GLY A 302 -7.58 0.09 8.15
CA GLY A 302 -6.19 0.40 8.38
C GLY A 302 -5.28 -0.16 7.30
N SER A 303 -4.00 -0.17 7.55
CA SER A 303 -2.92 -0.60 6.65
C SER A 303 -2.54 0.42 5.56
N CYS A 304 -1.50 0.08 4.77
CA CYS A 304 -1.11 0.85 3.59
C CYS A 304 -2.17 0.86 2.47
N ALA A 305 -3.20 0.02 2.58
CA ALA A 305 -4.33 0.02 1.66
C ALA A 305 -5.36 1.09 2.02
N ASN A 306 -5.97 0.97 3.20
CA ASN A 306 -7.13 1.76 3.62
C ASN A 306 -7.01 2.16 5.10
N GLY A 307 -6.03 2.97 5.42
CA GLY A 307 -5.84 3.60 6.73
C GLY A 307 -5.64 5.10 6.62
N ARG A 308 -5.96 5.69 5.47
CA ARG A 308 -5.78 7.11 5.17
C ARG A 308 -6.97 7.94 5.60
N PHE A 309 -6.85 9.24 5.42
CA PHE A 309 -7.86 10.19 5.88
C PHE A 309 -9.24 9.90 5.30
N GLU A 310 -9.38 9.70 3.98
CA GLU A 310 -10.67 9.44 3.34
C GLU A 310 -11.33 8.13 3.81
N ASP A 311 -10.53 7.11 4.15
CA ASP A 311 -11.03 5.82 4.66
C ASP A 311 -11.63 5.96 6.06
N ILE A 312 -10.97 6.75 6.91
CA ILE A 312 -11.40 7.02 8.28
C ILE A 312 -12.58 8.01 8.28
N GLU A 313 -12.55 8.99 7.38
CA GLU A 313 -13.62 9.96 7.21
C GLU A 313 -14.93 9.28 6.81
N ILE A 314 -14.91 8.40 5.81
CA ILE A 314 -16.14 7.68 5.42
C ILE A 314 -16.68 6.82 6.56
N ALA A 315 -15.80 6.12 7.28
CA ALA A 315 -16.20 5.32 8.44
C ALA A 315 -16.86 6.19 9.53
N ALA A 316 -16.24 7.30 9.91
CA ALA A 316 -16.76 8.23 10.91
C ALA A 316 -18.10 8.86 10.48
N ARG A 317 -18.17 9.32 9.23
CA ARG A 317 -19.39 9.92 8.67
C ARG A 317 -20.56 8.93 8.67
N MET A 318 -20.32 7.68 8.29
CA MET A 318 -21.38 6.69 8.16
C MET A 318 -21.81 6.09 9.50
N ILE A 319 -20.92 6.01 10.49
CA ILE A 319 -21.25 5.49 11.82
C ILE A 319 -21.89 6.56 12.73
N LYS A 320 -21.85 7.82 12.34
CA LYS A 320 -22.38 8.93 13.15
C LYS A 320 -23.83 8.68 13.58
N GLY A 321 -24.09 8.78 14.88
CA GLY A 321 -25.42 8.52 15.48
C GLY A 321 -25.77 7.03 15.60
N ARG A 322 -24.85 6.12 15.23
CA ARG A 322 -25.00 4.66 15.35
C ARG A 322 -23.99 4.13 16.35
N LYS A 323 -24.06 2.83 16.62
CA LYS A 323 -23.11 2.12 17.47
C LYS A 323 -22.58 0.89 16.73
N VAL A 324 -21.36 0.51 17.07
CA VAL A 324 -20.84 -0.81 16.71
C VAL A 324 -21.70 -1.90 17.33
N ALA A 325 -22.02 -2.93 16.56
CA ALA A 325 -22.85 -4.04 17.01
C ALA A 325 -22.25 -4.73 18.24
N LYS A 326 -23.10 -5.16 19.17
CA LYS A 326 -22.65 -5.86 20.38
C LYS A 326 -21.88 -7.13 20.02
N GLY A 327 -20.67 -7.26 20.57
CA GLY A 327 -19.81 -8.43 20.33
C GLY A 327 -18.85 -8.26 19.14
N VAL A 328 -18.93 -7.17 18.39
CA VAL A 328 -18.00 -6.85 17.31
C VAL A 328 -16.87 -5.95 17.81
N ARG A 329 -15.63 -6.30 17.52
CA ARG A 329 -14.45 -5.44 17.69
C ARG A 329 -14.25 -4.64 16.40
N PHE A 330 -14.54 -3.35 16.40
CA PHE A 330 -14.26 -2.48 15.26
C PHE A 330 -12.95 -1.74 15.50
N ILE A 331 -11.88 -2.13 14.79
CA ILE A 331 -10.51 -1.61 14.98
C ILE A 331 -10.15 -0.68 13.83
N ILE A 332 -9.72 0.53 14.17
CA ILE A 332 -9.26 1.57 13.25
C ILE A 332 -7.79 1.86 13.52
N SER A 333 -6.95 1.76 12.48
CA SER A 333 -5.53 2.14 12.54
C SER A 333 -5.22 3.18 11.49
N PRO A 334 -4.98 4.45 11.85
CA PRO A 334 -4.51 5.46 10.91
C PRO A 334 -3.17 5.06 10.28
N ALA A 335 -2.94 5.43 9.02
CA ALA A 335 -1.76 5.00 8.28
C ALA A 335 -0.46 5.69 8.77
N SER A 336 -0.55 6.89 9.36
CA SER A 336 0.57 7.60 9.94
C SER A 336 0.12 8.55 11.05
N GLN A 337 1.09 9.05 11.82
CA GLN A 337 0.84 10.09 12.82
C GLN A 337 0.25 11.36 12.19
N MET A 338 0.67 11.72 10.99
CA MET A 338 0.13 12.87 10.26
C MET A 338 -1.34 12.67 9.91
N VAL A 339 -1.71 11.50 9.38
CA VAL A 339 -3.11 11.12 9.14
C VAL A 339 -3.92 11.11 10.44
N TYR A 340 -3.35 10.55 11.50
CA TYR A 340 -4.01 10.51 12.81
C TYR A 340 -4.32 11.92 13.32
N LEU A 341 -3.35 12.82 13.23
CA LEU A 341 -3.53 14.22 13.64
C LEU A 341 -4.59 14.94 12.78
N GLN A 342 -4.63 14.68 11.48
CA GLN A 342 -5.69 15.22 10.60
C GLN A 342 -7.07 14.73 11.03
N CYS A 343 -7.21 13.42 11.31
CA CYS A 343 -8.46 12.82 11.78
C CYS A 343 -8.89 13.38 13.17
N LEU A 344 -7.93 13.61 14.08
CA LEU A 344 -8.20 14.25 15.38
C LEU A 344 -8.73 15.68 15.19
N LYS A 345 -8.07 16.51 14.38
CA LYS A 345 -8.48 17.88 14.11
C LYS A 345 -9.85 17.97 13.43
N ALA A 346 -10.21 16.97 12.65
CA ALA A 346 -11.52 16.86 12.00
C ALA A 346 -12.61 16.25 12.91
N GLY A 347 -12.30 15.87 14.16
CA GLY A 347 -13.24 15.24 15.09
C GLY A 347 -13.67 13.82 14.73
N LEU A 348 -13.00 13.19 13.77
CA LEU A 348 -13.37 11.85 13.28
C LEU A 348 -13.11 10.76 14.31
N ILE A 349 -12.00 10.91 15.06
CA ILE A 349 -11.60 9.94 16.09
C ILE A 349 -12.62 9.93 17.24
N GLU A 350 -13.07 11.11 17.68
CA GLU A 350 -14.11 11.24 18.71
C GLU A 350 -15.37 10.50 18.29
N GLN A 351 -15.88 10.76 17.07
CA GLN A 351 -17.07 10.10 16.53
C GLN A 351 -16.95 8.58 16.50
N LEU A 352 -15.81 8.05 16.08
CA LEU A 352 -15.54 6.61 16.03
C LEU A 352 -15.49 5.98 17.42
N VAL A 353 -14.81 6.63 18.37
CA VAL A 353 -14.72 6.14 19.75
C VAL A 353 -16.07 6.19 20.45
N GLU A 354 -16.85 7.26 20.27
CA GLU A 354 -18.22 7.35 20.79
C GLU A 354 -19.13 6.24 20.22
N ALA A 355 -18.92 5.86 18.96
CA ALA A 355 -19.65 4.75 18.35
C ALA A 355 -19.24 3.37 18.89
N GLY A 356 -18.12 3.27 19.62
CA GLY A 356 -17.58 2.02 20.19
C GLY A 356 -16.45 1.40 19.36
N ALA A 357 -15.86 2.13 18.41
CA ALA A 357 -14.67 1.67 17.70
C ALA A 357 -13.42 1.77 18.59
N GLN A 358 -12.46 0.90 18.35
CA GLN A 358 -11.14 0.90 18.99
C GLN A 358 -10.12 1.54 18.05
N VAL A 359 -9.69 2.75 18.35
CA VAL A 359 -8.64 3.42 17.57
C VAL A 359 -7.28 3.07 18.17
N VAL A 360 -6.41 2.52 17.36
CA VAL A 360 -5.08 2.06 17.77
C VAL A 360 -3.98 2.93 17.17
N THR A 361 -2.77 2.82 17.74
CA THR A 361 -1.59 3.53 17.24
C THR A 361 -1.40 3.32 15.74
N PRO A 362 -1.08 4.38 14.98
CA PRO A 362 -0.71 4.27 13.57
C PRO A 362 0.39 3.24 13.34
N GLY A 363 0.27 2.46 12.25
CA GLY A 363 1.27 1.47 11.90
C GLY A 363 0.72 0.24 11.19
N CYS A 364 1.61 -0.69 10.86
CA CYS A 364 1.29 -1.92 10.12
C CYS A 364 0.61 -3.01 10.97
N GLY A 365 0.39 -2.78 12.27
CA GLY A 365 -0.03 -3.79 13.25
C GLY A 365 -1.37 -4.48 12.98
N VAL A 366 -2.35 -3.79 12.39
CA VAL A 366 -3.66 -4.37 12.06
C VAL A 366 -3.63 -5.24 10.79
N CYS A 367 -2.67 -5.06 9.91
CA CYS A 367 -2.50 -5.87 8.70
C CYS A 367 -1.75 -7.18 8.97
N GLN A 368 -0.81 -7.15 9.91
CA GLN A 368 -0.09 -8.31 10.41
C GLN A 368 -0.70 -8.75 11.74
N PRO A 369 -0.46 -10.00 12.21
CA PRO A 369 -0.99 -10.48 13.48
C PRO A 369 -0.22 -9.85 14.66
N ARG A 370 -0.47 -8.58 14.95
CA ARG A 370 0.10 -7.83 16.10
C ARG A 370 -0.97 -7.12 16.90
N VAL A 371 -2.02 -6.66 16.21
CA VAL A 371 -3.20 -6.05 16.82
C VAL A 371 -4.44 -6.71 16.22
N GLY A 372 -5.40 -7.10 17.06
CA GLY A 372 -6.65 -7.70 16.64
C GLY A 372 -6.47 -9.13 16.10
N PHE A 373 -5.77 -9.98 16.86
CA PHE A 373 -5.70 -11.41 16.57
C PHE A 373 -7.08 -12.04 16.57
N LEU A 374 -7.27 -13.03 15.71
CA LEU A 374 -8.47 -13.86 15.64
C LEU A 374 -8.23 -15.21 16.27
N SER A 375 -9.22 -15.67 17.03
CA SER A 375 -9.30 -17.02 17.56
C SER A 375 -9.88 -18.00 16.53
N ASP A 376 -9.83 -19.30 16.85
CA ASP A 376 -10.45 -20.36 16.03
C ASP A 376 -11.95 -20.10 15.85
N GLY A 377 -12.41 -20.14 14.60
CA GLY A 377 -13.80 -19.97 14.23
C GLY A 377 -14.30 -18.50 14.21
N GLU A 378 -13.45 -17.52 14.52
CA GLU A 378 -13.84 -16.12 14.36
C GLU A 378 -13.85 -15.67 12.89
N VAL A 379 -14.76 -14.76 12.59
CA VAL A 379 -14.91 -14.15 11.26
C VAL A 379 -14.55 -12.67 11.35
N CYS A 380 -13.70 -12.22 10.42
CA CYS A 380 -13.30 -10.81 10.29
C CYS A 380 -13.62 -10.28 8.88
N ILE A 381 -14.15 -9.07 8.80
CA ILE A 381 -14.14 -8.28 7.56
C ILE A 381 -13.15 -7.13 7.69
N THR A 382 -12.33 -6.90 6.68
CA THR A 382 -11.25 -5.92 6.78
C THR A 382 -10.98 -5.20 5.47
N ALA A 383 -10.60 -3.93 5.56
CA ALA A 383 -10.08 -3.15 4.44
C ALA A 383 -8.55 -3.30 4.27
N THR A 384 -7.88 -4.15 5.05
CA THR A 384 -6.45 -4.42 4.91
C THR A 384 -6.15 -5.21 3.62
N THR A 385 -4.88 -5.50 3.35
CA THR A 385 -4.43 -5.97 2.03
C THR A 385 -4.73 -7.43 1.72
N ARG A 386 -4.68 -8.34 2.70
CA ARG A 386 -4.63 -9.81 2.46
C ARG A 386 -5.54 -10.59 3.40
N ASN A 387 -6.04 -11.74 2.91
CA ASN A 387 -6.98 -12.61 3.63
C ASN A 387 -6.60 -14.11 3.64
N PHE A 388 -5.34 -14.47 3.37
CA PHE A 388 -4.91 -15.86 3.39
C PHE A 388 -5.00 -16.46 4.81
N LYS A 389 -5.07 -17.79 4.90
CA LYS A 389 -5.14 -18.53 6.18
C LYS A 389 -4.02 -18.13 7.14
N GLY A 390 -4.35 -17.88 8.39
CA GLY A 390 -3.40 -17.51 9.42
C GLY A 390 -2.95 -16.04 9.38
N ARG A 391 -3.40 -15.23 8.38
CA ARG A 391 -2.99 -13.82 8.25
C ARG A 391 -3.25 -13.00 9.51
N LYS A 392 -4.27 -13.35 10.29
CA LYS A 392 -4.64 -12.64 11.53
C LYS A 392 -4.61 -13.55 12.76
N GLY A 393 -3.71 -14.55 12.79
CA GLY A 393 -3.51 -15.46 13.91
C GLY A 393 -4.01 -16.86 13.61
N SER A 394 -5.26 -17.20 13.94
CA SER A 394 -5.77 -18.56 13.75
C SER A 394 -5.84 -18.98 12.29
N MET A 395 -5.41 -20.24 12.02
CA MET A 395 -5.57 -20.91 10.73
C MET A 395 -7.03 -21.33 10.44
N LYS A 396 -7.92 -21.24 11.44
CA LYS A 396 -9.34 -21.62 11.35
C LYS A 396 -10.26 -20.39 11.37
N ALA A 397 -9.71 -19.17 11.32
CA ALA A 397 -10.47 -17.96 11.21
C ALA A 397 -10.72 -17.62 9.74
N ASP A 398 -11.88 -17.03 9.46
CA ASP A 398 -12.27 -16.56 8.15
C ASP A 398 -12.05 -15.05 8.02
N ILE A 399 -11.39 -14.62 6.94
CA ILE A 399 -11.09 -13.23 6.69
C ILE A 399 -11.67 -12.83 5.33
N TYR A 400 -12.60 -11.87 5.36
CA TYR A 400 -13.17 -11.22 4.19
C TYR A 400 -12.47 -9.89 3.93
N LEU A 401 -12.24 -9.52 2.67
CA LEU A 401 -11.77 -8.18 2.29
C LEU A 401 -12.94 -7.39 1.70
N GLY A 402 -13.06 -6.13 2.10
CA GLY A 402 -14.04 -5.20 1.55
C GLY A 402 -13.53 -3.76 1.62
N GLY A 403 -14.22 -2.85 0.92
CA GLY A 403 -13.97 -1.42 1.03
C GLY A 403 -14.31 -0.86 2.41
N PRO A 404 -13.78 0.31 2.80
CA PRO A 404 -14.02 0.92 4.12
C PRO A 404 -15.52 1.10 4.44
N LEU A 405 -16.32 1.41 3.45
CA LEU A 405 -17.77 1.56 3.60
C LEU A 405 -18.44 0.22 3.94
N THR A 406 -18.11 -0.85 3.23
CA THR A 406 -18.63 -2.20 3.47
C THR A 406 -18.21 -2.73 4.85
N VAL A 407 -16.95 -2.49 5.23
CA VAL A 407 -16.43 -2.83 6.57
C VAL A 407 -17.18 -2.09 7.67
N THR A 408 -17.48 -0.80 7.47
CA THR A 408 -18.22 0.02 8.44
C THR A 408 -19.67 -0.45 8.56
N ALA A 409 -20.32 -0.77 7.43
CA ALA A 409 -21.69 -1.32 7.42
C ALA A 409 -21.76 -2.62 8.22
N ALA A 410 -20.82 -3.52 8.00
CA ALA A 410 -20.75 -4.79 8.72
C ALA A 410 -20.46 -4.57 10.23
N ALA A 411 -19.63 -3.59 10.61
CA ALA A 411 -19.39 -3.27 12.01
C ALA A 411 -20.65 -2.78 12.75
N VAL A 412 -21.50 -2.04 12.06
CA VAL A 412 -22.78 -1.55 12.60
C VAL A 412 -23.83 -2.65 12.66
N ALA A 413 -23.93 -3.49 11.63
CA ALA A 413 -24.92 -4.57 11.55
C ALA A 413 -24.56 -5.80 12.41
N GLY A 414 -23.26 -6.06 12.66
CA GLY A 414 -22.78 -7.28 13.31
C GLY A 414 -22.61 -8.47 12.37
N GLU A 415 -22.88 -8.25 11.09
CA GLU A 415 -22.79 -9.24 10.02
C GLU A 415 -22.44 -8.55 8.70
N ILE A 416 -21.98 -9.32 7.72
CA ILE A 416 -21.72 -8.77 6.38
C ILE A 416 -23.05 -8.41 5.74
N VAL A 417 -23.17 -7.15 5.31
CA VAL A 417 -24.37 -6.61 4.67
C VAL A 417 -24.02 -5.69 3.52
N ASN A 418 -24.92 -5.52 2.58
CA ASN A 418 -24.78 -4.49 1.57
C ASN A 418 -24.86 -3.11 2.23
N PRO A 419 -23.89 -2.20 2.03
CA PRO A 419 -23.90 -0.87 2.63
C PRO A 419 -25.22 -0.10 2.45
N LYS A 420 -25.90 -0.29 1.32
CA LYS A 420 -27.21 0.32 1.03
C LYS A 420 -28.31 -0.11 1.99
N GLN A 421 -28.17 -1.21 2.71
CA GLN A 421 -29.15 -1.68 3.72
C GLN A 421 -28.98 -0.97 5.06
N VAL A 422 -27.81 -0.36 5.30
CA VAL A 422 -27.46 0.28 6.58
C VAL A 422 -27.42 1.80 6.45
N PHE A 423 -27.01 2.29 5.28
CA PHE A 423 -26.77 3.71 5.05
C PHE A 423 -27.63 4.25 3.92
N ASP A 424 -28.37 5.31 4.18
CA ASP A 424 -29.22 5.99 3.21
C ASP A 424 -28.39 6.90 2.30
N GLY A 425 -28.79 7.05 1.04
CA GLY A 425 -28.23 8.04 0.10
C GLY A 425 -26.87 7.67 -0.50
N LEU A 426 -26.56 6.38 -0.58
CA LEU A 426 -25.38 5.87 -1.28
C LEU A 426 -25.59 5.73 -2.79
#